data_aa629854967baf862c11f8270b40708c
#
_entry.id   aa629854967baf862c11f8270b40708c
#
_cell.length_a   1.000
_cell.length_b   1.000
_cell.length_c   1.000
_cell.angle_alpha   90.00
_cell.angle_beta   90.00
_cell.angle_gamma   90.00
#
_symmetry.space_group_name_H-M   'P 1'
#
loop_
_entity.id
_entity.type
_entity.pdbx_description
1 polymer ?
#
loop_
_entity_poly.entity_id
_entity_poly.type
_entity_poly.pdbx_seq_one_letter_code
_entity_poly.pdbx_strand_id
1 'polypeptide(L)'
;MSEPKNYVLVTAAYNEEAHIGRTIESIAGQTLLPQRWVIVSDCSTDRTDEIIRRYLAKYPFIRLVRIEEKHARNFGAQVMAIHRGFEQLSEVDYEFIANVDSDLSFEPTYYSKLLQKFEEDPKLGLAGGFIFEQGHDGVFRSRVLNTEKSIGHAVQMVRRECYEAIGGWVAMPYGGQDWVALVTAQMHGWRIKAFSDLPVYHHRPTGGGDRRFRNLFREGRMDYSVGSYPPFEILKLVRRFVFPPYLLGSFVRLWGFLWGYWHFERRPVSREFVQFLRREQKSALRKIFLHGKTKESLPDSSSLYPEPVRADEFPSAKPPANHNA
;
A
#
# COMPACT_ATOMS: atom_id res chain seq x y z
N MET A 1 14.11 -24.63 -18.48
CA MET A 1 14.17 -23.60 -17.43
C MET A 1 13.54 -22.37 -18.04
N SER A 2 12.44 -21.87 -17.50
CA SER A 2 11.86 -20.58 -17.93
C SER A 2 12.89 -19.48 -17.68
N GLU A 3 12.98 -18.49 -18.59
CA GLU A 3 13.81 -17.31 -18.36
C GLU A 3 13.44 -16.64 -17.04
N PRO A 4 14.43 -16.09 -16.30
CA PRO A 4 14.13 -15.41 -15.04
C PRO A 4 13.22 -14.22 -15.33
N LYS A 5 12.09 -14.15 -14.63
CA LYS A 5 11.12 -13.07 -14.80
C LYS A 5 11.69 -11.73 -14.40
N ASN A 6 11.50 -10.76 -15.29
CA ASN A 6 12.07 -9.43 -15.15
C ASN A 6 11.15 -8.51 -14.36
N TYR A 7 11.69 -7.84 -13.36
CA TYR A 7 10.93 -6.86 -12.60
C TYR A 7 11.67 -5.54 -12.42
N VAL A 8 10.91 -4.49 -12.20
CA VAL A 8 11.40 -3.13 -11.93
C VAL A 8 10.82 -2.61 -10.62
N LEU A 9 11.56 -1.71 -9.98
CA LEU A 9 11.15 -1.08 -8.73
C LEU A 9 11.06 0.44 -8.90
N VAL A 10 10.10 1.04 -8.20
CA VAL A 10 10.03 2.49 -8.02
C VAL A 10 9.87 2.80 -6.53
N THR A 11 10.58 3.82 -6.06
CA THR A 11 10.52 4.32 -4.68
C THR A 11 10.37 5.83 -4.69
N ALA A 12 9.40 6.37 -3.97
CA ALA A 12 9.34 7.78 -3.64
C ALA A 12 10.00 8.02 -2.28
N ALA A 13 10.98 8.92 -2.22
CA ALA A 13 11.71 9.28 -1.01
C ALA A 13 11.57 10.76 -0.69
N TYR A 14 11.27 11.10 0.55
CA TYR A 14 11.23 12.47 1.06
C TYR A 14 11.79 12.54 2.48
N ASN A 15 12.99 13.11 2.63
CA ASN A 15 13.68 13.22 3.90
C ASN A 15 13.82 11.86 4.61
N GLU A 16 14.48 10.92 3.94
CA GLU A 16 14.65 9.53 4.36
C GLU A 16 16.10 9.17 4.69
N GLU A 17 16.93 10.17 5.08
CA GLU A 17 18.34 9.95 5.42
C GLU A 17 18.57 8.85 6.47
N ALA A 18 17.60 8.64 7.38
CA ALA A 18 17.67 7.64 8.43
C ALA A 18 17.46 6.20 7.95
N HIS A 19 16.77 6.00 6.80
CA HIS A 19 16.28 4.68 6.42
C HIS A 19 16.70 4.25 5.02
N ILE A 20 16.82 5.17 4.05
CA ILE A 20 17.02 4.86 2.64
C ILE A 20 18.27 3.98 2.38
N GLY A 21 19.36 4.16 3.12
CA GLY A 21 20.55 3.33 3.00
C GLY A 21 20.29 1.86 3.29
N ARG A 22 19.53 1.57 4.37
CA ARG A 22 19.12 0.21 4.74
C ARG A 22 18.23 -0.42 3.66
N THR A 23 17.29 0.33 3.13
CA THR A 23 16.42 -0.14 2.04
C THR A 23 17.24 -0.48 0.79
N ILE A 24 18.22 0.36 0.43
CA ILE A 24 19.11 0.10 -0.70
C ILE A 24 19.92 -1.19 -0.48
N GLU A 25 20.52 -1.37 0.68
CA GLU A 25 21.30 -2.56 1.02
C GLU A 25 20.43 -3.83 1.00
N SER A 26 19.20 -3.74 1.52
CA SER A 26 18.25 -4.85 1.52
C SER A 26 17.81 -5.29 0.12
N ILE A 27 17.61 -4.34 -0.81
CA ILE A 27 17.29 -4.65 -2.21
C ILE A 27 18.54 -5.16 -2.96
N ALA A 28 19.69 -4.54 -2.71
CA ALA A 28 20.94 -4.98 -3.33
C ALA A 28 21.42 -6.36 -2.85
N GLY A 29 20.96 -6.81 -1.68
CA GLY A 29 21.20 -8.15 -1.13
C GLY A 29 20.22 -9.22 -1.59
N GLN A 30 19.28 -8.91 -2.50
CA GLN A 30 18.33 -9.90 -3.01
C GLN A 30 19.01 -10.94 -3.90
N THR A 31 18.56 -12.20 -3.84
CA THR A 31 19.04 -13.29 -4.70
C THR A 31 18.66 -13.08 -6.17
N LEU A 32 17.59 -12.33 -6.41
CA LEU A 32 17.18 -11.89 -7.75
C LEU A 32 17.06 -10.37 -7.74
N LEU A 33 17.95 -9.70 -8.45
CA LEU A 33 17.99 -8.24 -8.53
C LEU A 33 16.98 -7.70 -9.55
N PRO A 34 16.42 -6.48 -9.33
CA PRO A 34 15.58 -5.82 -10.32
C PRO A 34 16.42 -5.42 -11.55
N GLN A 35 15.81 -5.43 -12.73
CA GLN A 35 16.44 -4.88 -13.94
C GLN A 35 16.74 -3.39 -13.80
N ARG A 36 15.82 -2.68 -13.14
CA ARG A 36 15.93 -1.25 -12.87
C ARG A 36 15.21 -0.91 -11.58
N TRP A 37 15.82 -0.06 -10.79
CA TRP A 37 15.20 0.56 -9.63
C TRP A 37 15.32 2.07 -9.73
N VAL A 38 14.19 2.77 -9.82
CA VAL A 38 14.16 4.23 -9.86
C VAL A 38 13.77 4.75 -8.47
N ILE A 39 14.68 5.48 -7.84
CA ILE A 39 14.42 6.17 -6.57
C ILE A 39 14.15 7.64 -6.92
N VAL A 40 12.96 8.11 -6.59
CA VAL A 40 12.53 9.50 -6.83
C VAL A 40 12.65 10.28 -5.53
N SER A 41 13.62 11.17 -5.45
CA SER A 41 13.75 12.12 -4.35
C SER A 41 12.81 13.31 -4.58
N ASP A 42 11.74 13.36 -3.79
CA ASP A 42 10.69 14.34 -3.92
C ASP A 42 10.94 15.57 -3.03
N CYS A 43 11.79 16.48 -3.50
CA CYS A 43 12.18 17.72 -2.80
C CYS A 43 12.85 17.44 -1.44
N SER A 44 13.64 16.38 -1.27
CA SER A 44 14.37 16.13 -0.03
C SER A 44 15.35 17.28 0.28
N THR A 45 15.43 17.64 1.57
CA THR A 45 16.27 18.73 2.10
C THR A 45 17.34 18.25 3.07
N ASP A 46 17.30 16.95 3.43
CA ASP A 46 18.28 16.25 4.23
C ASP A 46 19.35 15.55 3.37
N ARG A 47 20.10 14.62 3.92
CA ARG A 47 21.14 13.87 3.21
C ARG A 47 20.61 12.68 2.36
N THR A 48 19.31 12.57 2.14
CA THR A 48 18.72 11.48 1.34
C THR A 48 19.41 11.31 0.00
N ASP A 49 19.54 12.39 -0.79
CA ASP A 49 20.15 12.36 -2.11
C ASP A 49 21.64 12.00 -2.07
N GLU A 50 22.38 12.50 -1.08
CA GLU A 50 23.79 12.19 -0.88
C GLU A 50 23.99 10.70 -0.62
N ILE A 51 23.15 10.12 0.25
CA ILE A 51 23.20 8.69 0.58
C ILE A 51 22.93 7.88 -0.68
N ILE A 52 21.86 8.17 -1.43
CA ILE A 52 21.53 7.44 -2.66
C ILE A 52 22.70 7.48 -3.66
N ARG A 53 23.30 8.68 -3.89
CA ARG A 53 24.41 8.83 -4.84
C ARG A 53 25.62 7.97 -4.52
N ARG A 54 25.91 7.67 -3.25
CA ARG A 54 26.99 6.76 -2.85
C ARG A 54 26.82 5.34 -3.39
N TYR A 55 25.57 4.91 -3.60
CA TYR A 55 25.24 3.57 -4.08
C TYR A 55 25.17 3.46 -5.61
N LEU A 56 25.01 4.59 -6.35
CA LEU A 56 24.85 4.53 -7.81
C LEU A 56 26.05 3.90 -8.54
N ALA A 57 27.29 4.18 -8.08
CA ALA A 57 28.49 3.60 -8.65
C ALA A 57 28.61 2.11 -8.38
N LYS A 58 28.10 1.63 -7.23
CA LYS A 58 28.17 0.23 -6.80
C LYS A 58 27.07 -0.62 -7.44
N TYR A 59 25.89 -0.03 -7.67
CA TYR A 59 24.70 -0.74 -8.12
C TYR A 59 24.11 -0.09 -9.40
N PRO A 60 24.58 -0.50 -10.61
CA PRO A 60 24.18 0.12 -11.88
C PRO A 60 22.70 0.02 -12.23
N PHE A 61 21.95 -0.87 -11.57
CA PHE A 61 20.50 -1.00 -11.74
C PHE A 61 19.71 0.13 -11.03
N ILE A 62 20.35 0.92 -10.14
CA ILE A 62 19.69 2.04 -9.44
C ILE A 62 19.81 3.33 -10.25
N ARG A 63 18.73 4.08 -10.32
CA ARG A 63 18.68 5.45 -10.83
C ARG A 63 18.06 6.40 -9.82
N LEU A 64 18.65 7.59 -9.68
CA LEU A 64 18.08 8.68 -8.89
C LEU A 64 17.42 9.69 -9.82
N VAL A 65 16.16 10.01 -9.54
CA VAL A 65 15.41 11.12 -10.14
C VAL A 65 15.12 12.14 -9.06
N ARG A 66 15.37 13.42 -9.31
CA ARG A 66 15.05 14.48 -8.36
C ARG A 66 13.90 15.34 -8.86
N ILE A 67 12.91 15.55 -8.01
CA ILE A 67 11.85 16.53 -8.20
C ILE A 67 12.24 17.77 -7.39
N GLU A 68 12.33 18.93 -8.04
CA GLU A 68 12.71 20.21 -7.42
C GLU A 68 11.50 21.10 -7.19
N GLU A 69 10.44 20.92 -7.96
CA GLU A 69 9.22 21.68 -7.86
C GLU A 69 8.45 21.36 -6.58
N LYS A 70 8.33 22.37 -5.70
CA LYS A 70 7.55 22.23 -4.47
C LYS A 70 6.06 22.12 -4.79
N HIS A 71 5.41 21.13 -4.23
CA HIS A 71 3.98 20.91 -4.36
C HIS A 71 3.34 20.63 -2.99
N ALA A 72 2.00 20.69 -2.96
CA ALA A 72 1.26 20.41 -1.73
C ALA A 72 1.47 18.97 -1.25
N ARG A 73 1.93 18.80 -0.02
CA ARG A 73 2.13 17.48 0.61
C ARG A 73 0.80 16.86 1.01
N ASN A 74 0.44 15.81 0.32
CA ASN A 74 -0.70 14.94 0.64
C ASN A 74 -0.36 13.49 0.29
N PHE A 75 -1.26 12.55 0.56
CA PHE A 75 -1.02 11.13 0.27
C PHE A 75 -0.85 10.84 -1.23
N GLY A 76 -1.48 11.62 -2.10
CA GLY A 76 -1.34 11.48 -3.55
C GLY A 76 0.03 11.90 -4.07
N ALA A 77 0.76 12.75 -3.34
CA ALA A 77 2.09 13.21 -3.75
C ALA A 77 3.08 12.05 -3.93
N GLN A 78 3.02 11.04 -3.04
CA GLN A 78 3.84 9.82 -3.19
C GLN A 78 3.58 9.11 -4.53
N VAL A 79 2.32 8.94 -4.91
CA VAL A 79 1.96 8.30 -6.18
C VAL A 79 2.39 9.15 -7.38
N MET A 80 2.30 10.47 -7.29
CA MET A 80 2.80 11.35 -8.35
C MET A 80 4.32 11.24 -8.52
N ALA A 81 5.07 11.14 -7.42
CA ALA A 81 6.52 10.88 -7.47
C ALA A 81 6.82 9.50 -8.09
N ILE A 82 6.04 8.46 -7.74
CA ILE A 82 6.15 7.13 -8.35
C ILE A 82 5.90 7.20 -9.85
N HIS A 83 4.90 7.95 -10.33
CA HIS A 83 4.65 8.12 -11.76
C HIS A 83 5.84 8.78 -12.47
N ARG A 84 6.49 9.79 -11.87
CA ARG A 84 7.73 10.37 -12.41
C ARG A 84 8.86 9.35 -12.50
N GLY A 85 8.97 8.45 -11.53
CA GLY A 85 9.91 7.34 -11.59
C GLY A 85 9.57 6.34 -12.69
N PHE A 86 8.27 6.07 -12.88
CA PHE A 86 7.78 5.15 -13.90
C PHE A 86 8.08 5.63 -15.33
N GLU A 87 8.02 6.93 -15.60
CA GLU A 87 8.39 7.54 -16.89
C GLU A 87 9.83 7.18 -17.30
N GLN A 88 10.72 6.88 -16.36
CA GLN A 88 12.11 6.48 -16.61
C GLN A 88 12.27 4.99 -16.96
N LEU A 89 11.19 4.24 -17.01
CA LEU A 89 11.18 2.80 -17.30
C LEU A 89 10.67 2.47 -18.70
N SER A 90 10.37 3.47 -19.53
CA SER A 90 9.78 3.29 -20.87
C SER A 90 10.62 2.40 -21.81
N GLU A 91 11.95 2.40 -21.65
CA GLU A 91 12.88 1.62 -22.48
C GLU A 91 13.29 0.27 -21.83
N VAL A 92 12.75 -0.04 -20.64
CA VAL A 92 13.07 -1.26 -19.91
C VAL A 92 11.99 -2.30 -20.19
N ASP A 93 12.40 -3.48 -20.62
CA ASP A 93 11.47 -4.60 -20.74
C ASP A 93 11.31 -5.27 -19.36
N TYR A 94 10.06 -5.40 -18.88
CA TYR A 94 9.75 -6.01 -17.59
C TYR A 94 8.36 -6.64 -17.63
N GLU A 95 8.20 -7.70 -16.83
CA GLU A 95 6.92 -8.37 -16.62
C GLU A 95 6.21 -7.90 -15.35
N PHE A 96 6.96 -7.39 -14.37
CA PHE A 96 6.42 -6.95 -13.08
C PHE A 96 6.99 -5.60 -12.67
N ILE A 97 6.12 -4.79 -12.05
CA ILE A 97 6.51 -3.54 -11.42
C ILE A 97 6.13 -3.56 -9.94
N ALA A 98 7.01 -3.06 -9.07
CA ALA A 98 6.67 -2.90 -7.66
C ALA A 98 6.95 -1.48 -7.15
N ASN A 99 6.08 -1.00 -6.24
CA ASN A 99 6.39 0.10 -5.36
C ASN A 99 7.08 -0.44 -4.10
N VAL A 100 8.12 0.26 -3.67
CA VAL A 100 8.84 -0.02 -2.43
C VAL A 100 9.02 1.28 -1.66
N ASP A 101 8.52 1.35 -0.42
CA ASP A 101 8.77 2.52 0.42
C ASP A 101 10.23 2.56 0.88
N SER A 102 10.72 3.75 1.19
CA SER A 102 12.14 4.05 1.47
C SER A 102 12.63 3.63 2.86
N ASP A 103 11.78 3.03 3.68
CA ASP A 103 12.03 2.63 5.06
C ASP A 103 11.76 1.14 5.33
N LEU A 104 11.89 0.31 4.29
CA LEU A 104 11.65 -1.12 4.34
C LEU A 104 12.94 -1.94 4.29
N SER A 105 12.88 -3.18 4.81
CA SER A 105 13.84 -4.23 4.51
C SER A 105 13.15 -5.58 4.32
N PHE A 106 13.84 -6.49 3.63
CA PHE A 106 13.32 -7.76 3.14
C PHE A 106 14.30 -8.88 3.41
N GLU A 107 13.81 -10.12 3.50
CA GLU A 107 14.65 -11.30 3.44
C GLU A 107 15.31 -11.41 2.04
N PRO A 108 16.54 -11.95 1.93
CA PRO A 108 17.26 -12.02 0.66
C PRO A 108 16.53 -12.75 -0.48
N THR A 109 15.58 -13.62 -0.16
CA THR A 109 14.79 -14.41 -1.13
C THR A 109 13.40 -13.85 -1.38
N TYR A 110 13.09 -12.63 -0.89
CA TYR A 110 11.74 -12.08 -0.95
C TYR A 110 11.22 -11.99 -2.38
N TYR A 111 11.93 -11.31 -3.28
CA TYR A 111 11.48 -11.12 -4.67
C TYR A 111 11.48 -12.41 -5.47
N SER A 112 12.47 -13.29 -5.30
CA SER A 112 12.49 -14.58 -5.99
C SER A 112 11.26 -15.44 -5.60
N LYS A 113 10.92 -15.50 -4.31
CA LYS A 113 9.74 -16.22 -3.84
C LYS A 113 8.44 -15.56 -4.30
N LEU A 114 8.35 -14.21 -4.27
CA LEU A 114 7.16 -13.49 -4.70
C LEU A 114 6.89 -13.74 -6.20
N LEU A 115 7.92 -13.71 -7.03
CA LEU A 115 7.80 -14.01 -8.46
C LEU A 115 7.38 -15.47 -8.71
N GLN A 116 7.87 -16.42 -7.92
CA GLN A 116 7.39 -17.80 -7.96
C GLN A 116 5.87 -17.89 -7.70
N LYS A 117 5.32 -17.11 -6.74
CA LYS A 117 3.86 -17.06 -6.50
C LYS A 117 3.08 -16.58 -7.74
N PHE A 118 3.64 -15.64 -8.50
CA PHE A 118 3.04 -15.19 -9.77
C PHE A 118 3.13 -16.24 -10.88
N GLU A 119 4.16 -17.11 -10.85
CA GLU A 119 4.27 -18.24 -11.77
C GLU A 119 3.23 -19.32 -11.48
N GLU A 120 3.04 -19.64 -10.19
CA GLU A 120 2.08 -20.62 -9.73
C GLU A 120 0.62 -20.22 -10.03
N ASP A 121 0.33 -18.91 -10.17
CA ASP A 121 -1.00 -18.40 -10.45
C ASP A 121 -0.97 -17.33 -11.56
N PRO A 122 -1.20 -17.68 -12.82
CA PRO A 122 -1.23 -16.74 -13.94
C PRO A 122 -2.32 -15.65 -13.83
N LYS A 123 -3.35 -15.85 -12.99
CA LYS A 123 -4.38 -14.85 -12.72
C LYS A 123 -4.03 -13.92 -11.57
N LEU A 124 -2.93 -14.18 -10.86
CA LEU A 124 -2.44 -13.27 -9.83
C LEU A 124 -1.91 -12.00 -10.49
N GLY A 125 -2.63 -10.90 -10.32
CA GLY A 125 -2.29 -9.61 -10.92
C GLY A 125 -1.54 -8.69 -9.96
N LEU A 126 -1.83 -8.77 -8.66
CA LEU A 126 -1.23 -7.91 -7.64
C LEU A 126 -0.96 -8.70 -6.35
N ALA A 127 0.27 -8.60 -5.84
CA ALA A 127 0.70 -9.33 -4.65
C ALA A 127 1.71 -8.54 -3.82
N GLY A 128 1.95 -9.03 -2.59
CA GLY A 128 2.97 -8.52 -1.67
C GLY A 128 3.08 -9.38 -0.44
N GLY A 129 3.99 -9.02 0.46
CA GLY A 129 4.18 -9.70 1.74
C GLY A 129 3.42 -9.04 2.89
N PHE A 130 3.43 -9.70 4.05
CA PHE A 130 2.92 -9.14 5.31
C PHE A 130 3.91 -8.15 5.91
N ILE A 131 3.42 -6.99 6.33
CA ILE A 131 4.25 -5.91 6.89
C ILE A 131 4.33 -6.06 8.41
N PHE A 132 5.56 -6.05 8.92
CA PHE A 132 5.86 -6.01 10.35
C PHE A 132 6.46 -4.64 10.69
N GLU A 133 5.83 -3.91 11.59
CA GLU A 133 6.22 -2.56 11.99
C GLU A 133 7.11 -2.59 13.23
N GLN A 134 8.20 -1.81 13.22
CA GLN A 134 9.07 -1.66 14.36
C GLN A 134 8.41 -0.77 15.42
N GLY A 135 8.21 -1.31 16.64
CA GLY A 135 7.74 -0.56 17.77
C GLY A 135 8.85 0.33 18.38
N HIS A 136 8.48 1.20 19.30
CA HIS A 136 9.45 2.04 20.05
C HIS A 136 10.48 1.23 20.86
N ASP A 137 10.15 -0.02 21.18
CA ASP A 137 11.03 -1.00 21.84
C ASP A 137 11.96 -1.75 20.86
N GLY A 138 11.94 -1.39 19.58
CA GLY A 138 12.74 -2.02 18.54
C GLY A 138 12.18 -3.37 18.04
N VAL A 139 11.10 -3.89 18.63
CA VAL A 139 10.52 -5.20 18.27
C VAL A 139 9.57 -5.03 17.08
N PHE A 140 9.70 -5.92 16.09
CA PHE A 140 8.79 -5.97 14.94
C PHE A 140 7.52 -6.74 15.28
N ARG A 141 6.37 -6.14 15.02
CA ARG A 141 5.05 -6.72 15.23
C ARG A 141 4.25 -6.71 13.94
N SER A 142 3.45 -7.74 13.74
CA SER A 142 2.55 -7.79 12.59
C SER A 142 1.63 -6.57 12.57
N ARG A 143 1.50 -5.94 11.40
CA ARG A 143 0.56 -4.84 11.22
C ARG A 143 -0.87 -5.35 11.38
N VAL A 144 -1.70 -4.59 12.08
CA VAL A 144 -3.12 -4.93 12.34
C VAL A 144 -3.92 -5.17 11.05
N LEU A 145 -3.49 -4.57 9.94
CA LEU A 145 -4.17 -4.67 8.63
C LEU A 145 -3.65 -5.83 7.77
N ASN A 146 -2.73 -6.67 8.25
CA ASN A 146 -2.25 -7.83 7.52
C ASN A 146 -3.38 -8.87 7.37
N THR A 147 -3.88 -9.02 6.17
CA THR A 147 -4.77 -10.11 5.75
C THR A 147 -4.37 -10.55 4.35
N GLU A 148 -4.75 -11.75 3.92
CA GLU A 148 -4.43 -12.23 2.56
C GLU A 148 -4.98 -11.34 1.44
N LYS A 149 -5.95 -10.48 1.73
CA LYS A 149 -6.58 -9.57 0.76
C LYS A 149 -6.17 -8.10 0.94
N SER A 150 -5.27 -7.80 1.88
CA SER A 150 -4.79 -6.45 2.17
C SER A 150 -3.30 -6.35 1.87
N ILE A 151 -2.95 -5.72 0.77
CA ILE A 151 -1.57 -5.50 0.36
C ILE A 151 -1.28 -4.01 0.45
N GLY A 152 -0.43 -3.62 1.41
CA GLY A 152 -0.05 -2.21 1.59
C GLY A 152 0.66 -1.66 0.35
N HIS A 153 0.41 -0.39 0.02
CA HIS A 153 1.04 0.27 -1.13
C HIS A 153 2.57 0.14 -1.12
N ALA A 154 3.15 0.19 0.07
CA ALA A 154 4.59 0.07 0.31
C ALA A 154 5.27 -1.17 -0.30
N VAL A 155 4.50 -2.23 -0.60
CA VAL A 155 5.03 -3.55 -1.01
C VAL A 155 4.25 -4.16 -2.17
N GLN A 156 3.44 -3.38 -2.86
CA GLN A 156 2.68 -3.88 -4.01
C GLN A 156 3.58 -4.20 -5.18
N MET A 157 3.60 -5.47 -5.60
CA MET A 157 4.10 -5.92 -6.89
C MET A 157 2.91 -6.22 -7.80
N VAL A 158 2.97 -5.74 -9.02
CA VAL A 158 1.87 -5.82 -9.99
C VAL A 158 2.41 -6.41 -11.29
N ARG A 159 1.70 -7.39 -11.85
CA ARG A 159 1.96 -7.89 -13.21
C ARG A 159 1.71 -6.76 -14.21
N ARG A 160 2.54 -6.62 -15.24
CA ARG A 160 2.46 -5.52 -16.21
C ARG A 160 1.08 -5.39 -16.83
N GLU A 161 0.50 -6.50 -17.30
CA GLU A 161 -0.83 -6.50 -17.91
C GLU A 161 -1.92 -6.06 -16.91
N CYS A 162 -1.77 -6.42 -15.64
CA CYS A 162 -2.67 -5.95 -14.58
C CYS A 162 -2.49 -4.45 -14.35
N TYR A 163 -1.23 -3.96 -14.28
CA TYR A 163 -0.92 -2.55 -14.08
C TYR A 163 -1.48 -1.66 -15.21
N GLU A 164 -1.36 -2.12 -16.45
CA GLU A 164 -1.92 -1.46 -17.62
C GLU A 164 -3.46 -1.48 -17.60
N ALA A 165 -4.06 -2.64 -17.27
CA ALA A 165 -5.52 -2.80 -17.18
C ALA A 165 -6.16 -1.90 -16.10
N ILE A 166 -5.49 -1.70 -14.95
CA ILE A 166 -5.99 -0.82 -13.88
C ILE A 166 -5.69 0.66 -14.10
N GLY A 167 -4.90 1.01 -15.14
CA GLY A 167 -4.47 2.36 -15.42
C GLY A 167 -3.42 2.90 -14.43
N GLY A 168 -2.65 2.01 -13.77
CA GLY A 168 -1.65 2.35 -12.77
C GLY A 168 -2.22 2.70 -11.39
N TRP A 169 -1.36 3.15 -10.50
CA TRP A 169 -1.77 3.62 -9.17
C TRP A 169 -2.43 5.00 -9.26
N VAL A 170 -3.57 5.16 -8.58
CA VAL A 170 -4.32 6.42 -8.55
C VAL A 170 -3.83 7.30 -7.39
N ALA A 171 -3.50 8.56 -7.67
CA ALA A 171 -3.11 9.54 -6.66
C ALA A 171 -4.32 9.93 -5.79
N MET A 172 -4.40 9.37 -4.59
CA MET A 172 -5.48 9.59 -3.64
C MET A 172 -5.08 10.64 -2.59
N PRO A 173 -5.70 11.83 -2.56
CA PRO A 173 -5.26 12.92 -1.67
C PRO A 173 -5.45 12.62 -0.17
N TYR A 174 -6.32 11.67 0.17
CA TYR A 174 -6.66 11.30 1.55
C TYR A 174 -6.14 9.92 1.96
N GLY A 175 -5.38 9.23 1.10
CA GLY A 175 -4.94 7.85 1.26
C GLY A 175 -5.90 6.85 0.61
N GLY A 176 -5.58 5.55 0.68
CA GLY A 176 -6.37 4.47 0.09
C GLY A 176 -5.97 4.12 -1.34
N GLN A 177 -4.84 4.63 -1.84
CA GLN A 177 -4.31 4.28 -3.16
C GLN A 177 -4.04 2.77 -3.31
N ASP A 178 -3.55 2.13 -2.25
CA ASP A 178 -3.37 0.69 -2.17
C ASP A 178 -4.69 -0.06 -2.38
N TRP A 179 -5.69 0.31 -1.62
CA TRP A 179 -7.01 -0.31 -1.69
C TRP A 179 -7.71 -0.06 -3.05
N VAL A 180 -7.58 1.14 -3.61
CA VAL A 180 -8.13 1.45 -4.95
C VAL A 180 -7.50 0.54 -6.01
N ALA A 181 -6.17 0.32 -5.95
CA ALA A 181 -5.49 -0.59 -6.87
C ALA A 181 -5.99 -2.03 -6.72
N LEU A 182 -6.17 -2.52 -5.48
CA LEU A 182 -6.68 -3.87 -5.19
C LEU A 182 -8.09 -4.07 -5.74
N VAL A 183 -9.00 -3.13 -5.49
CA VAL A 183 -10.39 -3.20 -5.96
C VAL A 183 -10.45 -3.11 -7.49
N THR A 184 -9.64 -2.22 -8.09
CA THR A 184 -9.61 -2.08 -9.55
C THR A 184 -9.06 -3.35 -10.21
N ALA A 185 -8.02 -3.97 -9.66
CA ALA A 185 -7.50 -5.24 -10.16
C ALA A 185 -8.60 -6.33 -10.15
N GLN A 186 -9.34 -6.46 -9.03
CA GLN A 186 -10.46 -7.40 -8.93
C GLN A 186 -11.60 -7.07 -9.91
N MET A 187 -11.89 -5.79 -10.14
CA MET A 187 -12.89 -5.36 -11.13
C MET A 187 -12.53 -5.81 -12.55
N HIS A 188 -11.23 -5.88 -12.87
CA HIS A 188 -10.72 -6.39 -14.14
C HIS A 188 -10.47 -7.92 -14.15
N GLY A 189 -10.93 -8.64 -13.11
CA GLY A 189 -10.85 -10.10 -13.04
C GLY A 189 -9.52 -10.66 -12.57
N TRP A 190 -8.60 -9.82 -12.11
CA TRP A 190 -7.33 -10.25 -11.52
C TRP A 190 -7.51 -10.74 -10.09
N ARG A 191 -6.71 -11.72 -9.71
CA ARG A 191 -6.58 -12.16 -8.33
C ARG A 191 -5.55 -11.28 -7.61
N ILE A 192 -5.82 -11.04 -6.33
CA ILE A 192 -4.90 -10.33 -5.44
C ILE A 192 -4.59 -11.22 -4.25
N LYS A 193 -3.35 -11.19 -3.75
CA LYS A 193 -2.99 -11.94 -2.55
C LYS A 193 -1.78 -11.36 -1.83
N ALA A 194 -1.90 -11.19 -0.50
CA ALA A 194 -0.76 -11.00 0.38
C ALA A 194 -0.33 -12.35 0.99
N PHE A 195 0.98 -12.54 1.09
CA PHE A 195 1.59 -13.78 1.54
C PHE A 195 2.21 -13.61 2.93
N SER A 196 1.74 -14.40 3.91
CA SER A 196 2.24 -14.36 5.29
C SER A 196 3.64 -14.96 5.44
N ASP A 197 4.05 -15.82 4.50
CA ASP A 197 5.38 -16.42 4.41
C ASP A 197 6.44 -15.50 3.77
N LEU A 198 6.04 -14.27 3.41
CA LEU A 198 6.91 -13.23 2.86
C LEU A 198 6.92 -11.99 3.78
N PRO A 199 7.67 -12.01 4.91
CA PRO A 199 7.71 -10.89 5.83
C PRO A 199 8.43 -9.67 5.21
N VAL A 200 7.89 -8.49 5.48
CA VAL A 200 8.48 -7.19 5.16
C VAL A 200 8.63 -6.39 6.42
N TYR A 201 9.81 -5.83 6.68
CA TYR A 201 10.13 -5.10 7.89
C TYR A 201 10.08 -3.59 7.64
N HIS A 202 9.13 -2.91 8.29
CA HIS A 202 8.95 -1.47 8.22
C HIS A 202 9.58 -0.82 9.44
N HIS A 203 10.62 -0.03 9.21
CA HIS A 203 11.49 0.54 10.27
C HIS A 203 10.94 1.82 10.91
N ARG A 204 9.71 2.18 10.57
CA ARG A 204 9.00 3.33 11.14
C ARG A 204 7.61 2.90 11.62
N PRO A 205 7.19 3.25 12.85
CA PRO A 205 5.83 2.99 13.29
C PRO A 205 4.83 3.83 12.50
N THR A 206 3.79 3.20 11.97
CA THR A 206 2.71 3.91 11.27
C THR A 206 1.75 4.51 12.29
N GLY A 207 1.42 5.81 12.16
CA GLY A 207 0.31 6.41 12.90
C GLY A 207 0.64 6.95 14.28
N GLY A 208 1.85 7.46 14.51
CA GLY A 208 2.24 8.12 15.76
C GLY A 208 1.45 9.38 16.08
N GLY A 209 0.82 9.45 17.26
CA GLY A 209 0.53 10.65 18.03
C GLY A 209 -0.80 11.35 17.80
N ASP A 210 -0.97 12.40 18.51
CA ASP A 210 -2.00 13.43 18.79
C ASP A 210 -3.00 13.87 17.69
N ARG A 211 -3.03 13.21 16.52
CA ARG A 211 -3.82 13.63 15.35
C ARG A 211 -5.05 12.75 15.10
N ARG A 212 -5.54 12.05 16.12
CA ARG A 212 -6.59 11.05 16.00
C ARG A 212 -7.85 11.56 15.30
N PHE A 213 -8.37 12.70 15.73
CA PHE A 213 -9.56 13.30 15.10
C PHE A 213 -9.31 13.77 13.67
N ARG A 214 -8.12 14.33 13.40
CA ARG A 214 -7.73 14.72 12.04
C ARG A 214 -7.65 13.50 11.11
N ASN A 215 -7.15 12.38 11.61
CA ASN A 215 -7.11 11.13 10.86
C ASN A 215 -8.51 10.60 10.57
N LEU A 216 -9.42 10.62 11.55
CA LEU A 216 -10.80 10.18 11.37
C LEU A 216 -11.56 11.07 10.37
N PHE A 217 -11.38 12.39 10.44
CA PHE A 217 -11.94 13.31 9.44
C PHE A 217 -11.41 13.00 8.03
N ARG A 218 -10.10 12.79 7.90
CA ARG A 218 -9.46 12.41 6.64
C ARG A 218 -9.99 11.08 6.11
N GLU A 219 -10.16 10.07 6.97
CA GLU A 219 -10.75 8.78 6.60
C GLU A 219 -12.17 8.94 6.05
N GLY A 220 -12.98 9.83 6.63
CA GLY A 220 -14.30 10.18 6.09
C GLY A 220 -14.20 10.78 4.69
N ARG A 221 -13.27 11.71 4.46
CA ARG A 221 -13.02 12.27 3.12
C ARG A 221 -12.51 11.21 2.14
N MET A 222 -11.70 10.26 2.59
CA MET A 222 -11.28 9.11 1.80
C MET A 222 -12.48 8.27 1.36
N ASP A 223 -13.39 7.93 2.29
CA ASP A 223 -14.62 7.20 1.98
C ASP A 223 -15.49 7.92 0.93
N TYR A 224 -15.58 9.25 1.01
CA TYR A 224 -16.22 10.05 -0.03
C TYR A 224 -15.49 9.98 -1.36
N SER A 225 -14.16 10.11 -1.36
CA SER A 225 -13.34 10.19 -2.57
C SER A 225 -13.37 8.91 -3.39
N VAL A 226 -13.54 7.75 -2.75
CA VAL A 226 -13.75 6.46 -3.42
C VAL A 226 -15.21 6.22 -3.83
N GLY A 227 -16.13 7.13 -3.49
CA GLY A 227 -17.53 7.06 -3.87
C GLY A 227 -18.34 6.04 -3.10
N SER A 228 -17.94 5.74 -1.86
CA SER A 228 -18.60 4.76 -0.99
C SER A 228 -20.12 4.98 -0.89
N TYR A 229 -20.88 3.88 -0.76
CA TYR A 229 -22.34 3.90 -0.71
C TYR A 229 -22.81 4.44 0.65
N PRO A 230 -23.56 5.57 0.71
CA PRO A 230 -23.90 6.21 1.98
C PRO A 230 -24.55 5.31 3.05
N PRO A 231 -25.51 4.42 2.72
CA PRO A 231 -26.05 3.49 3.72
C PRO A 231 -25.01 2.51 4.27
N PHE A 232 -24.00 2.13 3.47
CA PHE A 232 -22.89 1.29 3.93
C PHE A 232 -22.00 2.05 4.92
N GLU A 233 -21.78 3.36 4.69
CA GLU A 233 -21.03 4.21 5.61
C GLU A 233 -21.73 4.33 6.97
N ILE A 234 -23.07 4.47 6.98
CA ILE A 234 -23.84 4.48 8.24
C ILE A 234 -23.59 3.19 9.03
N LEU A 235 -23.63 2.03 8.37
CA LEU A 235 -23.33 0.75 9.04
C LEU A 235 -21.91 0.72 9.61
N LYS A 236 -20.91 1.18 8.87
CA LYS A 236 -19.53 1.29 9.34
C LYS A 236 -19.42 2.16 10.59
N LEU A 237 -20.11 3.30 10.60
CA LEU A 237 -20.12 4.22 11.74
C LEU A 237 -20.74 3.59 12.98
N VAL A 238 -21.88 2.88 12.83
CA VAL A 238 -22.53 2.16 13.93
C VAL A 238 -21.59 1.09 14.52
N ARG A 239 -20.94 0.30 13.67
CA ARG A 239 -19.95 -0.70 14.13
C ARG A 239 -18.77 -0.06 14.86
N ARG A 240 -18.39 1.17 14.49
CA ARG A 240 -17.29 1.90 15.11
C ARG A 240 -17.64 2.47 16.50
N PHE A 241 -18.89 2.54 16.90
CA PHE A 241 -19.29 3.11 18.20
C PHE A 241 -18.64 2.45 19.41
N VAL A 242 -18.23 1.19 19.28
CA VAL A 242 -17.56 0.42 20.33
C VAL A 242 -16.05 0.65 20.42
N PHE A 243 -15.46 1.40 19.47
CA PHE A 243 -14.02 1.68 19.44
C PHE A 243 -13.72 3.14 19.83
N PRO A 244 -12.69 3.39 20.66
CA PRO A 244 -12.30 4.76 21.00
C PRO A 244 -11.92 5.58 19.74
N PRO A 245 -12.25 6.88 19.70
CA PRO A 245 -12.99 7.68 20.68
C PRO A 245 -14.51 7.52 20.59
N TYR A 246 -14.98 6.28 20.54
CA TYR A 246 -16.40 5.88 20.58
C TYR A 246 -17.29 6.70 19.61
N LEU A 247 -18.49 7.13 20.03
CA LEU A 247 -19.43 7.92 19.25
C LEU A 247 -18.81 9.16 18.60
N LEU A 248 -17.98 9.91 19.35
CA LEU A 248 -17.37 11.15 18.84
C LEU A 248 -16.48 10.89 17.61
N GLY A 249 -15.74 9.78 17.63
CA GLY A 249 -14.93 9.40 16.48
C GLY A 249 -15.75 9.10 15.23
N SER A 250 -16.91 8.48 15.40
CA SER A 250 -17.84 8.20 14.31
C SER A 250 -18.45 9.47 13.74
N PHE A 251 -18.82 10.43 14.58
CA PHE A 251 -19.33 11.73 14.13
C PHE A 251 -18.27 12.52 13.34
N VAL A 252 -17.03 12.53 13.80
CA VAL A 252 -15.93 13.22 13.09
C VAL A 252 -15.68 12.57 11.72
N ARG A 253 -15.72 11.24 11.61
CA ARG A 253 -15.58 10.54 10.34
C ARG A 253 -16.76 10.81 9.41
N LEU A 254 -18.00 10.77 9.94
CA LEU A 254 -19.19 11.14 9.17
C LEU A 254 -19.11 12.57 8.65
N TRP A 255 -18.65 13.49 9.48
CA TRP A 255 -18.43 14.88 9.07
C TRP A 255 -17.45 14.99 7.90
N GLY A 256 -16.33 14.26 7.96
CA GLY A 256 -15.38 14.18 6.83
C GLY A 256 -16.02 13.65 5.55
N PHE A 257 -16.88 12.61 5.64
CA PHE A 257 -17.61 12.07 4.51
C PHE A 257 -18.60 13.07 3.90
N LEU A 258 -19.40 13.75 4.74
CA LEU A 258 -20.35 14.76 4.29
C LEU A 258 -19.68 16.01 3.75
N TRP A 259 -18.51 16.37 4.28
CA TRP A 259 -17.70 17.49 3.80
C TRP A 259 -17.39 17.39 2.31
N GLY A 260 -17.04 16.19 1.82
CA GLY A 260 -16.80 15.96 0.40
C GLY A 260 -18.03 16.24 -0.48
N TYR A 261 -19.25 15.92 0.01
CA TYR A 261 -20.50 16.25 -0.68
C TYR A 261 -20.77 17.75 -0.66
N TRP A 262 -20.59 18.39 0.49
CA TRP A 262 -20.86 19.82 0.66
C TRP A 262 -19.97 20.68 -0.24
N HIS A 263 -18.69 20.28 -0.39
CA HIS A 263 -17.71 21.03 -1.19
C HIS A 263 -17.61 20.54 -2.64
N PHE A 264 -18.49 19.62 -3.06
CA PHE A 264 -18.48 19.03 -4.42
C PHE A 264 -17.09 18.56 -4.88
N GLU A 265 -16.32 17.97 -3.95
CA GLU A 265 -14.96 17.53 -4.26
C GLU A 265 -14.95 16.52 -5.41
N ARG A 266 -14.03 16.73 -6.35
CA ARG A 266 -13.85 15.79 -7.46
C ARG A 266 -13.30 14.46 -6.92
N ARG A 267 -13.96 13.36 -7.29
CA ARG A 267 -13.46 12.00 -6.99
C ARG A 267 -12.33 11.64 -7.95
N PRO A 268 -11.17 11.15 -7.45
CA PRO A 268 -10.07 10.74 -8.30
C PRO A 268 -10.29 9.40 -9.00
N VAL A 269 -11.29 8.61 -8.57
CA VAL A 269 -11.63 7.30 -9.14
C VAL A 269 -12.65 7.40 -10.27
N SER A 270 -12.68 6.40 -11.15
CA SER A 270 -13.60 6.36 -12.29
C SER A 270 -15.06 6.12 -11.87
N ARG A 271 -16.00 6.43 -12.78
CA ARG A 271 -17.44 6.14 -12.54
C ARG A 271 -17.70 4.64 -12.44
N GLU A 272 -17.01 3.85 -13.24
CA GLU A 272 -17.09 2.39 -13.28
C GLU A 272 -16.63 1.81 -11.93
N PHE A 273 -15.52 2.31 -11.36
CA PHE A 273 -15.06 1.94 -10.03
C PHE A 273 -16.13 2.21 -8.97
N VAL A 274 -16.73 3.41 -8.96
CA VAL A 274 -17.79 3.77 -8.00
C VAL A 274 -19.01 2.84 -8.14
N GLN A 275 -19.40 2.51 -9.37
CA GLN A 275 -20.53 1.60 -9.61
C GLN A 275 -20.24 0.19 -9.12
N PHE A 276 -19.04 -0.33 -9.41
CA PHE A 276 -18.59 -1.63 -8.95
C PHE A 276 -18.57 -1.69 -7.41
N LEU A 277 -17.88 -0.73 -6.77
CA LEU A 277 -17.80 -0.64 -5.31
C LEU A 277 -19.18 -0.60 -4.67
N ARG A 278 -20.08 0.25 -5.16
CA ARG A 278 -21.46 0.35 -4.62
C ARG A 278 -22.28 -0.91 -4.82
N ARG A 279 -22.04 -1.67 -5.89
CA ARG A 279 -22.67 -2.98 -6.11
C ARG A 279 -22.23 -3.97 -5.05
N GLU A 280 -20.92 -4.07 -4.80
CA GLU A 280 -20.35 -4.92 -3.76
C GLU A 280 -20.86 -4.55 -2.37
N GLN A 281 -20.86 -3.26 -2.03
CA GLN A 281 -21.37 -2.76 -0.75
C GLN A 281 -22.87 -3.03 -0.55
N LYS A 282 -23.69 -2.89 -1.61
CA LYS A 282 -25.11 -3.25 -1.56
C LYS A 282 -25.31 -4.75 -1.37
N SER A 283 -24.50 -5.58 -2.05
CA SER A 283 -24.53 -7.03 -1.86
C SER A 283 -24.17 -7.42 -0.41
N ALA A 284 -23.12 -6.81 0.15
CA ALA A 284 -22.74 -7.01 1.53
C ALA A 284 -23.86 -6.62 2.53
N LEU A 285 -24.50 -5.46 2.32
CA LEU A 285 -25.65 -5.04 3.14
C LEU A 285 -26.80 -6.04 3.07
N ARG A 286 -27.17 -6.51 1.87
CA ARG A 286 -28.22 -7.52 1.70
C ARG A 286 -27.93 -8.80 2.45
N LYS A 287 -26.69 -9.31 2.40
CA LYS A 287 -26.27 -10.50 3.16
C LYS A 287 -26.41 -10.30 4.66
N ILE A 288 -26.01 -9.15 5.18
CA ILE A 288 -26.11 -8.83 6.61
C ILE A 288 -27.59 -8.80 7.06
N PHE A 289 -28.50 -8.22 6.26
CA PHE A 289 -29.92 -8.11 6.63
C PHE A 289 -30.70 -9.41 6.42
N LEU A 290 -30.34 -10.23 5.42
CA LEU A 290 -31.08 -11.45 5.11
C LEU A 290 -30.64 -12.67 5.94
N HIS A 291 -29.37 -12.74 6.37
CA HIS A 291 -28.81 -13.94 7.02
C HIS A 291 -28.50 -13.76 8.52
N GLY A 292 -28.91 -12.66 9.14
CA GLY A 292 -28.82 -12.40 10.59
C GLY A 292 -27.69 -13.16 11.29
N LYS A 293 -26.48 -12.59 11.43
CA LYS A 293 -25.38 -13.07 12.27
C LYS A 293 -24.96 -14.55 12.10
N THR A 294 -24.55 -14.97 10.93
CA THR A 294 -23.64 -16.11 10.82
C THR A 294 -22.22 -15.58 10.62
N LYS A 295 -21.32 -15.94 11.55
CA LYS A 295 -19.89 -15.55 11.56
C LYS A 295 -19.12 -15.97 10.30
N GLU A 296 -19.69 -16.82 9.46
CA GLU A 296 -19.01 -17.49 8.34
C GLU A 296 -19.38 -16.99 6.93
N SER A 297 -20.35 -16.08 6.76
CA SER A 297 -20.85 -15.74 5.41
C SER A 297 -20.83 -14.26 5.04
N LEU A 298 -20.07 -13.43 5.73
CA LEU A 298 -19.75 -12.14 5.18
C LEU A 298 -18.78 -12.36 4.02
N PRO A 299 -19.07 -11.86 2.77
CA PRO A 299 -17.96 -11.62 1.86
C PRO A 299 -17.05 -10.76 2.68
N ASP A 300 -15.87 -11.27 2.89
CA ASP A 300 -14.88 -10.75 3.78
C ASP A 300 -14.84 -9.21 3.63
N SER A 301 -15.62 -8.50 4.45
CA SER A 301 -15.60 -7.05 4.53
C SER A 301 -14.23 -6.60 5.08
N SER A 302 -13.41 -7.56 5.55
CA SER A 302 -12.00 -7.39 5.82
C SER A 302 -11.21 -7.08 4.53
N SER A 303 -11.69 -7.49 3.35
CA SER A 303 -11.13 -7.03 2.07
C SER A 303 -11.45 -5.57 1.77
N LEU A 304 -12.56 -5.05 2.29
CA LEU A 304 -12.94 -3.65 2.16
C LEU A 304 -12.44 -2.80 3.35
N TYR A 305 -12.30 -3.41 4.53
CA TYR A 305 -11.75 -2.79 5.75
C TYR A 305 -11.37 -3.91 6.71
N PRO A 306 -10.10 -4.32 6.78
CA PRO A 306 -9.67 -5.38 7.68
C PRO A 306 -10.04 -5.04 9.12
N GLU A 307 -10.67 -5.98 9.83
CA GLU A 307 -10.83 -5.86 11.28
C GLU A 307 -9.45 -5.91 11.93
N PRO A 308 -9.21 -5.12 12.98
CA PRO A 308 -7.94 -5.19 13.69
C PRO A 308 -7.74 -6.60 14.26
N VAL A 309 -6.80 -7.33 13.71
CA VAL A 309 -6.31 -8.61 14.25
C VAL A 309 -5.55 -8.29 15.53
N ARG A 310 -5.74 -9.07 16.59
CA ARG A 310 -4.98 -8.88 17.82
C ARG A 310 -3.51 -9.15 17.57
N ALA A 311 -2.66 -8.23 18.03
CA ALA A 311 -1.21 -8.26 17.79
C ALA A 311 -0.50 -9.50 18.36
N ASP A 312 -1.17 -10.24 19.24
CA ASP A 312 -0.71 -11.46 19.91
C ASP A 312 -0.92 -12.76 19.09
N GLU A 313 -1.66 -12.69 17.98
CA GLU A 313 -1.91 -13.87 17.12
C GLU A 313 -0.75 -14.21 16.16
N PHE A 314 0.27 -13.34 16.04
CA PHE A 314 1.42 -13.58 15.17
C PHE A 314 2.74 -13.61 15.94
N PRO A 315 3.64 -14.55 15.65
CA PRO A 315 4.97 -14.57 16.26
C PRO A 315 5.75 -13.30 15.90
N SER A 316 6.55 -12.79 16.84
CA SER A 316 7.50 -11.71 16.59
C SER A 316 8.54 -12.16 15.56
N ALA A 317 8.66 -11.46 14.45
CA ALA A 317 9.70 -11.72 13.45
C ALA A 317 10.96 -10.92 13.77
N LYS A 318 12.14 -11.52 13.61
CA LYS A 318 13.43 -10.81 13.67
C LYS A 318 13.87 -10.45 12.25
N PRO A 319 14.30 -9.21 12.00
CA PRO A 319 14.89 -8.85 10.72
C PRO A 319 16.20 -9.64 10.51
N PRO A 320 16.63 -9.84 9.24
CA PRO A 320 17.93 -10.41 8.95
C PRO A 320 19.03 -9.62 9.64
N ALA A 321 20.05 -10.31 10.17
CA ALA A 321 21.18 -9.67 10.80
C ALA A 321 21.90 -8.75 9.79
N ASN A 322 22.15 -7.51 10.18
CA ASN A 322 23.03 -6.64 9.40
C ASN A 322 24.43 -7.27 9.37
N HIS A 323 24.83 -7.82 8.24
CA HIS A 323 26.19 -8.22 7.98
C HIS A 323 27.04 -6.98 7.66
N ASN A 324 27.22 -6.08 8.63
CA ASN A 324 28.22 -5.04 8.60
C ASN A 324 28.70 -4.81 10.04
N ALA A 325 29.75 -5.54 10.39
CA ALA A 325 30.76 -5.17 11.38
C ALA A 325 32.04 -4.87 10.61
#